data_07837a1e89916db386d79bbd5b9b043b
#
_entry.id   07837a1e89916db386d79bbd5b9b043b
#
_cell.length_a   1.000
_cell.length_b   1.000
_cell.length_c   1.000
_cell.angle_alpha   90.00
_cell.angle_beta   90.00
_cell.angle_gamma   90.00
#
_symmetry.space_group_name_H-M   'P 1'
#
loop_
_entity.id
_entity.type
_entity.pdbx_description
1 polymer ?
#
loop_
_entity_poly.entity_id
_entity_poly.type
_entity_poly.pdbx_seq_one_letter_code
_entity_poly.pdbx_strand_id
1 'polypeptide(L)'
;MYYIYDPADKPEGWGGNDRGGWGESMIEAIDYKTGKVRWTHKWEDGGRSGLLSTAGKLLFAGDGAGNFVALDAATGNPLWHANLGNSVSNGPISYELDGTQYIVVSAGDTLFGFSMR
;
A
#
# COMPACT_ATOMS: atom_id res chain seq x y z
N MET A 1 1.37 -5.54 20.76
CA MET A 1 2.67 -4.98 21.19
C MET A 1 2.41 -3.61 21.80
N TYR A 2 2.68 -3.45 23.08
CA TYR A 2 2.51 -2.15 23.75
C TYR A 2 3.84 -1.42 23.69
N TYR A 3 3.85 -0.25 23.07
CA TYR A 3 4.98 0.66 23.17
C TYR A 3 4.86 1.46 24.48
N ILE A 4 5.81 1.30 25.36
CA ILE A 4 6.00 2.23 26.47
C ILE A 4 6.82 3.39 25.93
N TYR A 5 6.15 4.49 25.63
CA TYR A 5 6.82 5.70 25.19
C TYR A 5 7.42 6.41 26.41
N ASP A 6 8.74 6.46 26.49
CA ASP A 6 9.44 7.40 27.38
C ASP A 6 9.71 8.68 26.60
N PRO A 7 9.17 9.84 27.02
CA PRO A 7 9.41 11.10 26.32
C PRO A 7 10.88 11.52 26.31
N ALA A 8 11.71 10.98 27.20
CA ALA A 8 13.14 11.25 27.28
C ALA A 8 13.96 10.31 26.38
N ASP A 9 13.41 9.19 25.99
CA ASP A 9 14.08 8.22 25.13
C ASP A 9 13.50 8.38 23.71
N LYS A 10 14.29 8.94 22.83
CA LYS A 10 13.98 8.95 21.41
C LYS A 10 14.57 7.67 20.79
N PRO A 11 13.81 6.60 20.63
CA PRO A 11 14.34 5.41 19.99
C PRO A 11 14.53 5.70 18.49
N GLU A 12 15.66 6.25 18.16
CA GLU A 12 16.09 6.34 16.76
C GLU A 12 16.20 4.91 16.20
N GLY A 13 15.43 4.63 15.17
CA GLY A 13 15.53 3.38 14.42
C GLY A 13 14.58 2.25 14.82
N TRP A 14 13.60 2.47 15.67
CA TRP A 14 12.67 1.41 16.12
C TRP A 14 11.30 1.48 15.43
N GLY A 15 11.19 1.77 14.17
CA GLY A 15 9.92 1.59 13.43
C GLY A 15 8.67 2.15 14.12
N GLY A 16 8.84 3.10 15.02
CA GLY A 16 7.76 3.77 15.72
C GLY A 16 7.16 4.89 14.87
N ASN A 17 5.99 5.34 15.27
CA ASN A 17 5.34 6.48 14.64
C ASN A 17 6.12 7.75 14.99
N ASP A 18 7.11 8.11 14.18
CA ASP A 18 7.82 9.38 14.35
C ASP A 18 6.86 10.51 13.96
N ARG A 19 6.29 11.16 14.96
CA ARG A 19 5.34 12.25 14.78
C ARG A 19 5.97 13.54 14.24
N GLY A 20 7.26 13.53 13.98
CA GLY A 20 7.98 14.68 13.45
C GLY A 20 8.38 14.54 11.98
N GLY A 21 8.12 13.40 11.38
CA GLY A 21 8.58 13.12 10.03
C GLY A 21 7.73 13.81 8.97
N TRP A 22 8.25 14.83 8.39
CA TRP A 22 7.88 15.28 7.04
C TRP A 22 8.38 14.20 6.04
N GLY A 23 7.90 12.96 6.21
CA GLY A 23 8.30 11.82 5.40
C GLY A 23 7.40 11.68 4.19
N GLU A 24 7.99 11.63 3.03
CA GLU A 24 7.29 11.15 1.84
C GLU A 24 6.92 9.69 2.06
N SER A 25 5.65 9.34 1.85
CA SER A 25 5.25 7.94 1.80
C SER A 25 5.64 7.34 0.46
N MET A 26 6.25 6.15 0.50
CA MET A 26 6.70 5.46 -0.69
C MET A 26 6.51 3.95 -0.57
N ILE A 27 6.42 3.30 -1.70
CA ILE A 27 6.55 1.85 -1.83
C ILE A 27 7.86 1.58 -2.54
N GLU A 28 8.67 0.69 -1.99
CA GLU A 28 9.92 0.27 -2.61
C GLU A 28 9.91 -1.24 -2.85
N ALA A 29 10.35 -1.63 -4.03
CA ALA A 29 10.67 -3.02 -4.32
C ALA A 29 12.18 -3.23 -4.14
N ILE A 30 12.51 -4.12 -3.21
CA ILE A 30 13.90 -4.42 -2.86
C ILE A 30 14.23 -5.84 -3.34
N ASP A 31 15.33 -5.98 -4.03
CA ASP A 31 15.86 -7.29 -4.40
C ASP A 31 16.36 -7.99 -3.12
N TYR A 32 15.71 -9.09 -2.76
CA TYR A 32 16.01 -9.79 -1.50
C TYR A 32 17.39 -10.45 -1.47
N LYS A 33 18.01 -10.70 -2.63
CA LYS A 33 19.35 -11.28 -2.71
C LYS A 33 20.45 -10.24 -2.56
N THR A 34 20.22 -9.04 -3.10
CA THR A 34 21.24 -7.98 -3.14
C THR A 34 20.99 -6.84 -2.18
N GLY A 35 19.76 -6.70 -1.65
CA GLY A 35 19.33 -5.57 -0.85
C GLY A 35 19.19 -4.26 -1.64
N LYS A 36 19.27 -4.32 -2.97
CA LYS A 36 19.17 -3.11 -3.80
C LYS A 36 17.72 -2.77 -4.11
N VAL A 37 17.39 -1.48 -4.06
CA VAL A 37 16.10 -0.97 -4.51
C VAL A 37 16.01 -1.11 -6.03
N ARG A 38 14.96 -1.78 -6.51
CA ARG A 38 14.68 -1.98 -7.93
C ARG A 38 13.85 -0.85 -8.52
N TRP A 39 12.85 -0.40 -7.77
CA TRP A 39 12.02 0.75 -8.10
C TRP A 39 11.37 1.33 -6.84
N THR A 40 10.95 2.58 -6.95
CA THR A 40 10.25 3.33 -5.91
C THR A 40 9.01 3.98 -6.51
N HIS A 41 7.87 3.86 -5.82
CA HIS A 41 6.64 4.58 -6.12
C HIS A 41 6.34 5.52 -4.97
N LYS A 42 6.26 6.83 -5.25
CA LYS A 42 5.98 7.85 -4.26
C LYS A 42 4.50 8.20 -4.23
N TRP A 43 3.98 8.43 -3.03
CA TRP A 43 2.64 8.93 -2.81
C TRP A 43 2.69 10.43 -2.54
N GLU A 44 1.77 11.18 -3.15
CA GLU A 44 1.63 12.61 -2.85
C GLU A 44 0.96 12.84 -1.50
N ASP A 45 0.11 11.93 -1.06
CA ASP A 45 -0.78 12.11 0.08
C ASP A 45 -0.75 10.94 1.09
N GLY A 46 0.41 10.39 1.32
CA GLY A 46 0.68 9.39 2.35
C GLY A 46 -0.02 8.05 2.13
N GLY A 47 0.67 7.09 1.55
CA GLY A 47 0.21 5.71 1.46
C GLY A 47 0.11 5.07 2.85
N ARG A 48 -1.07 4.58 3.23
CA ARG A 48 -1.32 3.91 4.52
C ARG A 48 -1.99 2.55 4.37
N SER A 49 -2.28 2.13 3.15
CA SER A 49 -2.91 0.83 2.91
C SER A 49 -1.90 -0.31 3.04
N GLY A 50 -2.42 -1.52 3.26
CA GLY A 50 -1.68 -2.73 2.98
C GLY A 50 -1.45 -2.90 1.49
N LEU A 51 -0.58 -3.83 1.13
CA LEU A 51 -0.23 -4.16 -0.24
C LEU A 51 -0.75 -5.55 -0.59
N LEU A 52 -1.23 -5.71 -1.82
CA LEU A 52 -1.62 -7.01 -2.38
C LEU A 52 -0.87 -7.24 -3.68
N SER A 53 -0.05 -8.28 -3.74
CA SER A 53 0.54 -8.76 -4.99
C SER A 53 -0.26 -9.92 -5.56
N THR A 54 -0.32 -10.01 -6.88
CA THR A 54 -1.02 -11.09 -7.59
C THR A 54 -0.08 -11.90 -8.47
N ALA A 55 -0.47 -13.13 -8.81
CA ALA A 55 0.26 -13.97 -9.76
C ALA A 55 0.37 -13.32 -11.15
N GLY A 56 -0.56 -12.44 -11.50
CA GLY A 56 -0.54 -11.64 -12.73
C GLY A 56 0.45 -10.47 -12.72
N LYS A 57 1.36 -10.43 -11.74
CA LYS A 57 2.40 -9.39 -11.60
C LYS A 57 1.85 -7.99 -11.36
N LEU A 58 0.70 -7.88 -10.73
CA LEU A 58 0.12 -6.63 -10.26
C LEU A 58 0.39 -6.43 -8.78
N LEU A 59 0.61 -5.19 -8.39
CA LEU A 59 0.68 -4.76 -7.00
C LEU A 59 -0.41 -3.72 -6.75
N PHE A 60 -1.35 -4.04 -5.88
CA PHE A 60 -2.43 -3.13 -5.48
C PHE A 60 -2.08 -2.40 -4.20
N ALA A 61 -2.35 -1.11 -4.18
CA ALA A 61 -2.12 -0.23 -3.04
C ALA A 61 -3.09 0.95 -3.06
N GLY A 62 -3.26 1.59 -1.92
CA GLY A 62 -4.10 2.79 -1.80
C GLY A 62 -3.44 3.89 -0.97
N ASP A 63 -3.97 5.10 -1.08
CA ASP A 63 -3.48 6.26 -0.35
C ASP A 63 -4.54 6.92 0.54
N GLY A 64 -4.13 7.96 1.27
CA GLY A 64 -5.00 8.73 2.16
C GLY A 64 -6.03 9.59 1.41
N ALA A 65 -5.78 9.93 0.15
CA ALA A 65 -6.69 10.71 -0.69
C ALA A 65 -7.78 9.84 -1.36
N GLY A 66 -7.73 8.53 -1.18
CA GLY A 66 -8.71 7.60 -1.74
C GLY A 66 -8.33 7.04 -3.11
N ASN A 67 -7.11 7.24 -3.56
CA ASN A 67 -6.64 6.63 -4.78
C ASN A 67 -6.28 5.17 -4.52
N PHE A 68 -6.86 4.28 -5.30
CA PHE A 68 -6.55 2.87 -5.33
C PHE A 68 -5.89 2.57 -6.68
N VAL A 69 -4.68 2.02 -6.65
CA VAL A 69 -3.86 1.84 -7.84
C VAL A 69 -3.44 0.40 -8.03
N ALA A 70 -3.26 0.01 -9.29
CA ALA A 70 -2.56 -1.21 -9.68
C ALA A 70 -1.25 -0.82 -10.35
N LEU A 71 -0.14 -1.26 -9.78
CA LEU A 71 1.20 -1.06 -10.29
C LEU A 71 1.70 -2.34 -10.97
N ASP A 72 2.53 -2.19 -11.98
CA ASP A 72 3.36 -3.28 -12.46
C ASP A 72 4.37 -3.67 -11.37
N ALA A 73 4.31 -4.90 -10.88
CA ALA A 73 5.18 -5.35 -9.79
C ALA A 73 6.67 -5.38 -10.17
N ALA A 74 7.00 -5.45 -11.46
CA ALA A 74 8.38 -5.47 -11.93
C ALA A 74 9.00 -4.08 -12.04
N THR A 75 8.20 -3.06 -12.35
CA THR A 75 8.68 -1.71 -12.68
C THR A 75 8.18 -0.63 -11.75
N GLY A 76 7.10 -0.87 -10.99
CA GLY A 76 6.43 0.14 -10.17
C GLY A 76 5.58 1.13 -10.96
N ASN A 77 5.46 0.96 -12.27
CA ASN A 77 4.66 1.84 -13.11
C ASN A 77 3.16 1.66 -12.82
N PRO A 78 2.39 2.74 -12.67
CA PRO A 78 0.94 2.64 -12.52
C PRO A 78 0.31 2.19 -13.85
N LEU A 79 -0.51 1.14 -13.76
CA LEU A 79 -1.24 0.56 -14.90
C LEU A 79 -2.72 0.95 -14.86
N TRP A 80 -3.26 1.13 -13.68
CA TRP A 80 -4.65 1.48 -13.48
C TRP A 80 -4.84 2.18 -12.13
N HIS A 81 -5.85 3.04 -12.04
CA HIS A 81 -6.26 3.67 -10.80
C HIS A 81 -7.76 3.98 -10.77
N ALA A 82 -8.29 4.08 -9.55
CA ALA A 82 -9.62 4.60 -9.27
C ALA A 82 -9.58 5.45 -8.00
N ASN A 83 -10.33 6.54 -7.97
CA ASN A 83 -10.55 7.28 -6.74
C ASN A 83 -11.84 6.76 -6.07
N LEU A 84 -11.72 6.30 -4.83
CA LEU A 84 -12.82 5.69 -4.08
C LEU A 84 -13.57 6.69 -3.19
N GLY A 85 -13.18 7.96 -3.23
CA GLY A 85 -13.86 9.05 -2.52
C GLY A 85 -13.55 9.14 -1.03
N ASN A 86 -12.79 8.21 -0.47
CA ASN A 86 -12.37 8.21 0.94
C ASN A 86 -11.05 7.49 1.10
N SER A 87 -10.34 7.75 2.19
CA SER A 87 -9.04 7.15 2.49
C SER A 87 -9.05 5.63 2.41
N VAL A 88 -8.08 5.06 1.71
CA VAL A 88 -7.81 3.63 1.66
C VAL A 88 -6.81 3.28 2.76
N SER A 89 -7.30 2.74 3.87
CA SER A 89 -6.48 2.46 5.07
C SER A 89 -6.19 0.99 5.31
N ASN A 90 -6.96 0.10 4.69
CA ASN A 90 -6.83 -1.34 4.85
C ASN A 90 -6.15 -1.98 3.63
N GLY A 91 -5.58 -3.16 3.84
CA GLY A 91 -5.04 -3.95 2.75
C GLY A 91 -6.15 -4.53 1.86
N PRO A 92 -6.02 -4.46 0.53
CA PRO A 92 -6.93 -5.15 -0.36
C PRO A 92 -6.76 -6.67 -0.23
N ILE A 93 -7.82 -7.40 -0.53
CA ILE A 93 -7.82 -8.86 -0.61
C ILE A 93 -8.21 -9.33 -2.00
N SER A 94 -7.78 -10.52 -2.37
CA SER A 94 -8.18 -11.17 -3.62
C SER A 94 -8.86 -12.48 -3.34
N TYR A 95 -9.89 -12.79 -4.12
CA TYR A 95 -10.52 -14.12 -4.15
C TYR A 95 -10.94 -14.46 -5.58
N GLU A 96 -11.19 -15.73 -5.82
CA GLU A 96 -11.70 -16.23 -7.08
C GLU A 96 -13.09 -16.83 -6.88
N LEU A 97 -13.98 -16.52 -7.78
CA LEU A 97 -15.32 -17.11 -7.85
C LEU A 97 -15.66 -17.43 -9.31
N ASP A 98 -16.01 -18.68 -9.58
CA ASP A 98 -16.37 -19.18 -10.91
C ASP A 98 -15.35 -18.80 -12.01
N GLY A 99 -14.06 -18.92 -11.70
CA GLY A 99 -12.95 -18.61 -12.63
C GLY A 99 -12.69 -17.11 -12.84
N THR A 100 -13.39 -16.24 -12.12
CA THR A 100 -13.18 -14.80 -12.15
C THR A 100 -12.50 -14.34 -10.87
N GLN A 101 -11.37 -13.63 -11.01
CA GLN A 101 -10.68 -13.04 -9.88
C GLN A 101 -11.32 -11.69 -9.51
N TYR A 102 -11.49 -11.50 -8.22
CA TYR A 102 -11.99 -10.25 -7.64
C TYR A 102 -10.98 -9.66 -6.67
N ILE A 103 -10.93 -8.34 -6.64
CA ILE A 103 -10.17 -7.57 -5.64
C ILE A 103 -11.18 -6.79 -4.81
N VAL A 104 -11.09 -6.90 -3.50
CA VAL A 104 -11.94 -6.15 -2.56
C VAL A 104 -11.07 -5.24 -1.70
N VAL A 105 -11.47 -4.00 -1.60
CA VAL A 105 -10.79 -2.98 -0.81
C VAL A 105 -11.81 -2.10 -0.10
N SER A 106 -11.49 -1.64 1.10
CA SER A 106 -12.31 -0.66 1.81
C SER A 106 -11.74 0.75 1.68
N ALA A 107 -12.63 1.71 1.51
CA ALA A 107 -12.32 3.13 1.60
C ALA A 107 -13.35 3.79 2.51
N GLY A 108 -12.89 4.30 3.65
CA GLY A 108 -13.77 4.73 4.72
C GLY A 108 -14.65 3.59 5.24
N ASP A 109 -15.95 3.77 5.16
CA ASP A 109 -16.98 2.80 5.59
C ASP A 109 -17.56 1.96 4.45
N THR A 110 -17.01 2.07 3.25
CA THR A 110 -17.53 1.43 2.03
C THR A 110 -16.57 0.36 1.52
N LEU A 111 -17.11 -0.80 1.13
CA LEU A 111 -16.39 -1.84 0.43
C LEU A 111 -16.58 -1.69 -1.09
N PHE A 112 -15.47 -1.78 -1.81
CA PHE A 112 -15.43 -1.77 -3.26
C PHE A 112 -14.94 -3.12 -3.78
N GLY A 113 -15.67 -3.69 -4.73
CA GLY A 113 -15.28 -4.92 -5.40
C GLY A 113 -14.97 -4.64 -6.88
N PHE A 114 -13.85 -5.15 -7.34
CA PHE A 114 -13.40 -5.05 -8.74
C PHE A 114 -13.23 -6.45 -9.32
N SER A 115 -13.78 -6.69 -10.50
CA SER A 115 -13.52 -7.92 -11.24
C SER A 115 -12.30 -7.73 -12.15
N MET A 116 -11.41 -8.70 -12.12
CA MET A 116 -10.25 -8.76 -13.01
C MET A 116 -10.65 -9.53 -14.28
N ARG A 117 -10.64 -8.85 -15.37
CA ARG A 117 -10.97 -9.46 -16.68
C ARG A 117 -9.82 -9.34 -17.66
#